data_2810c549fdbc3aeef3d6064a172a847d
#
_entry.id   2810c549fdbc3aeef3d6064a172a847d
#
_cell.length_a   1.000
_cell.length_b   1.000
_cell.length_c   1.000
_cell.angle_alpha   90.00
_cell.angle_beta   90.00
_cell.angle_gamma   90.00
#
_symmetry.space_group_name_H-M   'P 1'
#
loop_
_entity.id
_entity.type
_entity.pdbx_description
1 polymer ?
#
loop_
_entity_poly.entity_id
_entity_poly.type
_entity_poly.pdbx_seq_one_letter_code
_entity_poly.pdbx_strand_id
1 'polypeptide(L)'
;MVSTLSGQEGHFIIWLQRFWLKNGLNTGSIQARPNGKGNIDSEKPDNLELILLKNLNMNTRFSYRHLYYFWVVGKEGGMARAAKRLNMAVQTVSTQVRELERSLGYALLKPAGRGLELTDAGLATMRQAEQIFQLGERLPQAIRDGIGAPTVRLTVGISDGLPKSTVRRLMQPVMQETNLKLLCLEKDFSNLLADLALHQLGVVLSDSAAPSNPNLKVYSHSMGSSPLAWYAPQALFEQAKQDFPQSLSRVPMLLPTTHAAVRTRLDQWFERRAITPRIVGEFEDSALLNTFGAAGMGVFPAPDLVHDDLTAQYGVKRIGFCEGVDENFFAVAAHKKVLHPLVQKLLSSENFS
;
A
#
# COMPACT_ATOMS: atom_id res chain seq x y z
N MET A 1 -24.04 18.69 -48.92
CA MET A 1 -23.11 19.36 -47.99
C MET A 1 -23.16 18.57 -46.69
N VAL A 2 -22.16 17.74 -46.52
CA VAL A 2 -21.98 16.92 -45.29
C VAL A 2 -21.05 17.71 -44.39
N SER A 3 -21.59 18.23 -43.28
CA SER A 3 -20.77 18.90 -42.27
C SER A 3 -20.13 17.85 -41.39
N THR A 4 -18.83 17.88 -41.33
CA THR A 4 -17.86 17.08 -40.59
C THR A 4 -18.13 17.18 -39.09
N LEU A 5 -18.50 16.03 -38.46
CA LEU A 5 -18.39 15.81 -37.03
C LEU A 5 -16.90 15.70 -36.66
N SER A 6 -16.49 16.38 -35.62
CA SER A 6 -15.10 16.47 -35.18
C SER A 6 -14.53 15.08 -34.80
N GLY A 7 -13.28 14.83 -35.15
CA GLY A 7 -12.67 13.48 -35.20
C GLY A 7 -12.56 12.66 -33.92
N GLN A 8 -12.99 13.14 -32.77
CA GLN A 8 -12.94 12.38 -31.52
C GLN A 8 -14.24 11.60 -31.24
N GLU A 9 -15.39 12.12 -31.61
CA GLU A 9 -16.69 11.44 -31.39
C GLU A 9 -16.88 10.24 -32.33
N GLY A 10 -16.39 10.34 -33.59
CA GLY A 10 -16.42 9.24 -34.56
C GLY A 10 -15.61 8.01 -34.12
N HIS A 11 -14.46 8.21 -33.49
CA HIS A 11 -13.61 7.12 -32.99
C HIS A 11 -14.20 6.40 -31.77
N PHE A 12 -14.93 7.10 -30.91
CA PHE A 12 -15.58 6.52 -29.74
C PHE A 12 -16.75 5.60 -30.11
N ILE A 13 -17.56 6.01 -31.09
CA ILE A 13 -18.70 5.20 -31.57
C ILE A 13 -18.21 3.95 -32.30
N ILE A 14 -17.15 4.03 -33.11
CA ILE A 14 -16.55 2.87 -33.79
C ILE A 14 -15.88 1.93 -32.81
N TRP A 15 -15.25 2.45 -31.74
CA TRP A 15 -14.67 1.64 -30.67
C TRP A 15 -15.74 0.88 -29.88
N LEU A 16 -16.86 1.54 -29.53
CA LEU A 16 -18.01 0.93 -28.88
C LEU A 16 -18.63 -0.20 -29.74
N GLN A 17 -18.84 0.01 -31.04
CA GLN A 17 -19.35 -1.01 -31.93
C GLN A 17 -18.42 -2.23 -32.04
N ARG A 18 -17.10 -2.01 -32.11
CA ARG A 18 -16.11 -3.11 -32.14
C ARG A 18 -16.03 -3.85 -30.81
N PHE A 19 -16.22 -3.17 -29.68
CA PHE A 19 -16.25 -3.76 -28.36
C PHE A 19 -17.49 -4.68 -28.18
N TRP A 20 -18.66 -4.25 -28.69
CA TRP A 20 -19.91 -5.02 -28.60
C TRP A 20 -19.90 -6.26 -29.50
N LEU A 21 -19.37 -6.14 -30.71
CA LEU A 21 -19.22 -7.27 -31.65
C LEU A 21 -18.23 -8.32 -31.12
N LYS A 22 -17.20 -7.89 -30.39
CA LYS A 22 -16.18 -8.80 -29.89
C LYS A 22 -16.63 -9.58 -28.65
N ASN A 23 -17.66 -9.10 -27.93
CA ASN A 23 -18.17 -9.74 -26.70
C ASN A 23 -19.52 -10.47 -26.87
N GLY A 24 -19.98 -10.70 -28.12
CA GLY A 24 -21.14 -11.57 -28.41
C GLY A 24 -22.51 -11.05 -27.91
N LEU A 25 -22.63 -9.74 -27.69
CA LEU A 25 -23.88 -9.13 -27.26
C LEU A 25 -24.74 -8.78 -28.50
N ASN A 26 -25.86 -9.45 -28.62
CA ASN A 26 -26.77 -9.38 -29.73
C ASN A 26 -27.46 -7.99 -29.79
N THR A 27 -27.15 -7.21 -30.83
CA THR A 27 -27.82 -5.93 -31.10
C THR A 27 -29.14 -6.19 -31.76
N GLY A 28 -30.22 -6.32 -30.98
CA GLY A 28 -31.56 -6.22 -31.49
C GLY A 28 -31.76 -4.89 -32.21
N SER A 29 -31.89 -4.98 -33.51
CA SER A 29 -32.30 -4.02 -34.53
C SER A 29 -32.68 -2.61 -34.04
N ILE A 30 -31.77 -1.64 -34.23
CA ILE A 30 -32.14 -0.23 -34.38
C ILE A 30 -32.07 0.11 -35.88
N GLN A 31 -33.20 -0.05 -36.58
CA GLN A 31 -33.39 0.52 -37.91
C GLN A 31 -33.82 1.97 -37.78
N ALA A 32 -32.96 2.89 -38.18
CA ALA A 32 -33.31 4.30 -38.37
C ALA A 32 -34.24 4.40 -39.59
N ARG A 33 -35.49 4.82 -39.40
CA ARG A 33 -36.38 5.26 -40.51
C ARG A 33 -36.09 6.70 -40.83
N PRO A 34 -35.89 7.07 -42.12
CA PRO A 34 -35.82 8.46 -42.54
C PRO A 34 -37.27 8.91 -42.85
N ASN A 35 -37.75 9.90 -42.15
CA ASN A 35 -38.68 10.97 -42.58
C ASN A 35 -39.57 11.46 -41.44
N GLY A 36 -39.48 12.76 -41.18
CA GLY A 36 -40.44 13.44 -40.30
C GLY A 36 -39.82 14.73 -39.74
N LYS A 37 -40.16 15.88 -40.36
CA LYS A 37 -39.88 17.19 -39.82
C LYS A 37 -40.56 17.34 -38.47
N GLY A 38 -39.80 17.49 -37.42
CA GLY A 38 -40.24 17.82 -36.08
C GLY A 38 -39.21 18.66 -35.37
N ASN A 39 -39.63 19.78 -34.82
CA ASN A 39 -38.87 20.74 -34.03
C ASN A 39 -37.97 20.06 -33.00
N ILE A 40 -36.70 20.44 -32.99
CA ILE A 40 -35.76 20.05 -31.97
C ILE A 40 -35.91 21.06 -30.82
N ASP A 41 -36.78 20.76 -29.87
CA ASP A 41 -36.71 21.38 -28.56
C ASP A 41 -35.50 20.81 -27.82
N SER A 42 -34.73 21.73 -27.23
CA SER A 42 -33.53 21.49 -26.44
C SER A 42 -33.83 20.54 -25.25
N GLU A 43 -33.77 19.24 -25.45
CA GLU A 43 -33.75 18.27 -24.36
C GLU A 43 -32.35 18.27 -23.70
N LYS A 44 -32.39 18.46 -22.40
CA LYS A 44 -31.25 18.52 -21.49
C LYS A 44 -30.41 17.23 -21.58
N PRO A 45 -29.07 17.34 -21.48
CA PRO A 45 -28.15 16.20 -21.55
C PRO A 45 -28.33 15.12 -20.46
N ASP A 46 -29.18 15.37 -19.47
CA ASP A 46 -29.38 14.50 -18.30
C ASP A 46 -30.08 13.17 -18.59
N ASN A 47 -30.77 13.05 -19.75
CA ASN A 47 -31.51 11.80 -20.07
C ASN A 47 -30.67 10.70 -20.72
N LEU A 48 -29.61 11.06 -21.45
CA LEU A 48 -28.78 10.06 -22.13
C LEU A 48 -27.85 9.32 -21.14
N GLU A 49 -27.31 10.03 -20.13
CA GLU A 49 -26.55 9.40 -19.05
C GLU A 49 -27.42 8.46 -18.20
N LEU A 50 -28.67 8.85 -17.95
CA LEU A 50 -29.61 8.00 -17.19
C LEU A 50 -30.01 6.74 -17.96
N ILE A 51 -30.12 6.81 -19.29
CA ILE A 51 -30.42 5.67 -20.17
C ILE A 51 -29.20 4.75 -20.32
N LEU A 52 -27.98 5.29 -20.42
CA LEU A 52 -26.73 4.53 -20.46
C LEU A 52 -26.46 3.83 -19.11
N LEU A 53 -26.74 4.47 -17.99
CA LEU A 53 -26.61 3.88 -16.66
C LEU A 53 -27.68 2.80 -16.38
N LYS A 54 -28.88 2.89 -16.99
CA LYS A 54 -29.92 1.85 -16.92
C LYS A 54 -29.61 0.63 -17.79
N ASN A 55 -28.86 0.81 -18.88
CA ASN A 55 -28.49 -0.27 -19.81
C ASN A 55 -27.13 -0.93 -19.50
N LEU A 56 -26.27 -0.28 -18.75
CA LEU A 56 -25.16 -0.93 -18.07
C LEU A 56 -25.79 -1.70 -16.90
N ASN A 57 -25.95 -3.00 -17.10
CA ASN A 57 -26.40 -3.96 -16.09
C ASN A 57 -25.34 -4.07 -14.97
N MET A 58 -25.01 -2.93 -14.35
CA MET A 58 -24.34 -2.89 -13.05
C MET A 58 -25.40 -3.30 -12.03
N ASN A 59 -25.50 -4.61 -11.84
CA ASN A 59 -26.35 -5.26 -10.86
C ASN A 59 -25.83 -4.95 -9.44
N THR A 60 -25.63 -3.65 -9.14
CA THR A 60 -25.43 -3.18 -7.77
C THR A 60 -26.79 -3.24 -7.10
N ARG A 61 -27.01 -4.33 -6.34
CA ARG A 61 -28.23 -4.57 -5.59
C ARG A 61 -28.52 -3.49 -4.54
N PHE A 62 -27.72 -2.43 -4.46
CA PHE A 62 -27.87 -1.33 -3.48
C PHE A 62 -27.42 0.02 -4.05
N SER A 63 -27.88 1.12 -3.44
CA SER A 63 -27.49 2.49 -3.78
C SER A 63 -26.22 2.93 -3.02
N TYR A 64 -25.19 3.42 -3.73
CA TYR A 64 -24.01 4.05 -3.12
C TYR A 64 -24.37 5.26 -2.24
N ARG A 65 -25.44 5.99 -2.56
CA ARG A 65 -25.94 7.10 -1.74
C ARG A 65 -26.46 6.59 -0.39
N HIS A 66 -27.20 5.49 -0.37
CA HIS A 66 -27.67 4.88 0.87
C HIS A 66 -26.51 4.32 1.68
N LEU A 67 -25.51 3.71 1.01
CA LEU A 67 -24.27 3.25 1.65
C LEU A 67 -23.52 4.41 2.30
N TYR A 68 -23.45 5.57 1.65
CA TYR A 68 -22.82 6.78 2.21
C TYR A 68 -23.52 7.26 3.49
N TYR A 69 -24.84 7.31 3.50
CA TYR A 69 -25.59 7.70 4.69
C TYR A 69 -25.36 6.72 5.86
N PHE A 70 -25.38 5.42 5.59
CA PHE A 70 -25.04 4.42 6.60
C PHE A 70 -23.60 4.60 7.12
N TRP A 71 -22.64 4.83 6.24
CA TRP A 71 -21.25 5.06 6.60
C TRP A 71 -21.09 6.28 7.51
N VAL A 72 -21.76 7.39 7.19
CA VAL A 72 -21.76 8.59 8.05
C VAL A 72 -22.41 8.29 9.41
N VAL A 73 -23.50 7.52 9.46
CA VAL A 73 -24.14 7.10 10.72
C VAL A 73 -23.16 6.28 11.59
N GLY A 74 -22.41 5.37 10.99
CA GLY A 74 -21.40 4.59 11.69
C GLY A 74 -20.25 5.43 12.22
N LYS A 75 -19.73 6.36 11.41
CA LYS A 75 -18.64 7.31 11.80
C LYS A 75 -19.04 8.25 12.93
N GLU A 76 -20.24 8.80 12.86
CA GLU A 76 -20.77 9.73 13.87
C GLU A 76 -21.29 9.01 15.12
N GLY A 77 -21.43 7.68 15.07
CA GLY A 77 -21.93 6.86 16.17
C GLY A 77 -23.40 7.12 16.52
N GLY A 78 -24.23 7.55 15.51
CA GLY A 78 -25.67 7.70 15.71
C GLY A 78 -26.39 8.57 14.70
N MET A 79 -27.71 8.32 14.54
CA MET A 79 -28.56 8.96 13.54
C MET A 79 -28.64 10.49 13.67
N ALA A 80 -28.76 11.00 14.91
CA ALA A 80 -28.94 12.44 15.12
C ALA A 80 -27.66 13.23 14.76
N ARG A 81 -26.48 12.70 15.11
CA ARG A 81 -25.20 13.32 14.75
C ARG A 81 -24.95 13.25 13.24
N ALA A 82 -25.23 12.12 12.63
CA ALA A 82 -25.15 11.93 11.18
C ALA A 82 -26.08 12.89 10.44
N ALA A 83 -27.33 13.04 10.89
CA ALA A 83 -28.31 13.96 10.30
C ALA A 83 -27.82 15.41 10.34
N LYS A 84 -27.25 15.83 11.47
CA LYS A 84 -26.62 17.16 11.60
C LYS A 84 -25.47 17.35 10.62
N ARG A 85 -24.57 16.37 10.52
CA ARG A 85 -23.44 16.43 9.58
C ARG A 85 -23.87 16.47 8.11
N LEU A 86 -24.93 15.73 7.77
CA LEU A 86 -25.49 15.65 6.42
C LEU A 86 -26.41 16.82 6.08
N ASN A 87 -26.73 17.67 7.03
CA ASN A 87 -27.75 18.73 6.93
C ASN A 87 -29.12 18.17 6.46
N MET A 88 -29.54 17.09 7.07
CA MET A 88 -30.78 16.34 6.74
C MET A 88 -31.63 16.11 7.98
N ALA A 89 -32.92 15.84 7.79
CA ALA A 89 -33.78 15.38 8.87
C ALA A 89 -33.41 13.96 9.31
N VAL A 90 -33.47 13.68 10.62
CA VAL A 90 -33.16 12.35 11.18
C VAL A 90 -34.01 11.24 10.55
N GLN A 91 -35.30 11.51 10.32
CA GLN A 91 -36.22 10.56 9.65
C GLN A 91 -35.76 10.22 8.24
N THR A 92 -35.25 11.21 7.50
CA THR A 92 -34.73 10.98 6.13
C THR A 92 -33.51 10.08 6.16
N VAL A 93 -32.54 10.34 7.03
CA VAL A 93 -31.35 9.50 7.18
C VAL A 93 -31.73 8.07 7.56
N SER A 94 -32.66 7.93 8.53
CA SER A 94 -33.16 6.62 8.97
C SER A 94 -33.84 5.85 7.83
N THR A 95 -34.65 6.52 7.00
CA THR A 95 -35.29 5.91 5.83
C THR A 95 -34.26 5.42 4.82
N GLN A 96 -33.23 6.23 4.53
CA GLN A 96 -32.19 5.86 3.56
C GLN A 96 -31.35 4.68 4.04
N VAL A 97 -31.05 4.59 5.34
CA VAL A 97 -30.34 3.43 5.91
C VAL A 97 -31.22 2.16 5.84
N ARG A 98 -32.53 2.28 6.13
CA ARG A 98 -33.46 1.13 5.98
C ARG A 98 -33.58 0.66 4.53
N GLU A 99 -33.54 1.57 3.55
CA GLU A 99 -33.50 1.18 2.12
C GLU A 99 -32.22 0.40 1.79
N LEU A 100 -31.08 0.77 2.37
CA LEU A 100 -29.86 -0.01 2.23
C LEU A 100 -30.02 -1.42 2.83
N GLU A 101 -30.52 -1.51 4.07
CA GLU A 101 -30.77 -2.78 4.75
C GLU A 101 -31.70 -3.68 3.94
N ARG A 102 -32.78 -3.11 3.40
CA ARG A 102 -33.72 -3.84 2.54
C ARG A 102 -33.05 -4.34 1.25
N SER A 103 -32.20 -3.51 0.64
CA SER A 103 -31.52 -3.89 -0.61
C SER A 103 -30.44 -4.95 -0.40
N LEU A 104 -29.80 -4.96 0.76
CA LEU A 104 -28.78 -5.96 1.12
C LEU A 104 -29.39 -7.23 1.75
N GLY A 105 -30.61 -7.15 2.27
CA GLY A 105 -31.28 -8.25 2.94
C GLY A 105 -30.86 -8.51 4.37
N TYR A 106 -30.12 -7.59 4.98
CA TYR A 106 -29.59 -7.70 6.35
C TYR A 106 -29.81 -6.41 7.15
N ALA A 107 -30.17 -6.54 8.43
CA ALA A 107 -30.13 -5.42 9.35
C ALA A 107 -28.67 -5.06 9.63
N LEU A 108 -28.31 -3.79 9.45
CA LEU A 108 -26.96 -3.26 9.68
C LEU A 108 -26.83 -2.59 11.04
N LEU A 109 -27.96 -2.13 11.59
CA LEU A 109 -28.05 -1.46 12.88
C LEU A 109 -29.02 -2.21 13.80
N LYS A 110 -28.72 -2.23 15.08
CA LYS A 110 -29.58 -2.76 16.14
C LYS A 110 -29.71 -1.75 17.27
N PRO A 111 -30.85 -1.73 17.99
CA PRO A 111 -30.99 -0.92 19.20
C PRO A 111 -30.00 -1.34 20.28
N ALA A 112 -29.35 -0.38 20.93
CA ALA A 112 -28.47 -0.60 22.05
C ALA A 112 -28.67 0.50 23.11
N GLY A 113 -29.38 0.17 24.18
CA GLY A 113 -29.77 1.15 25.18
C GLY A 113 -30.54 2.33 24.58
N ARG A 114 -30.03 3.54 24.74
CA ARG A 114 -30.61 4.76 24.14
C ARG A 114 -30.06 5.09 22.74
N GLY A 115 -29.24 4.19 22.16
CA GLY A 115 -28.55 4.41 20.89
C GLY A 115 -28.74 3.29 19.89
N LEU A 116 -27.85 3.26 18.90
CA LEU A 116 -27.77 2.23 17.86
C LEU A 116 -26.35 1.68 17.83
N GLU A 117 -26.23 0.37 17.66
CA GLU A 117 -24.97 -0.33 17.42
C GLU A 117 -25.00 -1.03 16.05
N LEU A 118 -23.80 -1.26 15.50
CA LEU A 118 -23.64 -2.06 14.30
C LEU A 118 -23.88 -3.55 14.61
N THR A 119 -24.59 -4.23 13.73
CA THR A 119 -24.63 -5.70 13.70
C THR A 119 -23.36 -6.26 13.09
N ASP A 120 -23.15 -7.58 13.08
CA ASP A 120 -22.01 -8.21 12.37
C ASP A 120 -22.04 -7.88 10.87
N ALA A 121 -23.23 -7.89 10.25
CA ALA A 121 -23.42 -7.44 8.87
C ALA A 121 -23.11 -5.94 8.73
N GLY A 122 -23.51 -5.13 9.72
CA GLY A 122 -23.20 -3.71 9.79
C GLY A 122 -21.68 -3.45 9.87
N LEU A 123 -20.97 -4.19 10.70
CA LEU A 123 -19.51 -4.11 10.81
C LEU A 123 -18.81 -4.50 9.50
N ALA A 124 -19.26 -5.57 8.85
CA ALA A 124 -18.75 -5.98 7.55
C ALA A 124 -19.02 -4.93 6.46
N THR A 125 -20.24 -4.38 6.42
CA THR A 125 -20.62 -3.32 5.49
C THR A 125 -19.86 -2.05 5.75
N MET A 126 -19.62 -1.67 7.02
CA MET A 126 -18.86 -0.48 7.42
C MET A 126 -17.42 -0.55 6.92
N ARG A 127 -16.76 -1.71 7.05
CA ARG A 127 -15.39 -1.90 6.52
C ARG A 127 -15.33 -1.68 5.00
N GLN A 128 -16.29 -2.21 4.24
CA GLN A 128 -16.35 -2.02 2.79
C GLN A 128 -16.67 -0.56 2.41
N ALA A 129 -17.63 0.06 3.10
CA ALA A 129 -17.99 1.45 2.89
C ALA A 129 -16.81 2.40 3.13
N GLU A 130 -16.04 2.18 4.18
CA GLU A 130 -14.83 2.94 4.49
C GLU A 130 -13.83 2.90 3.32
N GLN A 131 -13.55 1.73 2.76
CA GLN A 131 -12.65 1.57 1.60
C GLN A 131 -13.17 2.32 0.36
N ILE A 132 -14.45 2.18 0.06
CA ILE A 132 -15.08 2.83 -1.10
C ILE A 132 -14.98 4.36 -1.00
N PHE A 133 -15.35 4.93 0.15
CA PHE A 133 -15.40 6.39 0.29
C PHE A 133 -14.03 7.01 0.46
N GLN A 134 -13.08 6.34 1.12
CA GLN A 134 -11.68 6.77 1.15
C GLN A 134 -11.05 6.80 -0.25
N LEU A 135 -11.38 5.82 -1.11
CA LEU A 135 -10.93 5.83 -2.50
C LEU A 135 -11.58 7.00 -3.26
N GLY A 136 -12.88 7.26 -3.03
CA GLY A 136 -13.61 8.39 -3.61
C GLY A 136 -13.03 9.76 -3.19
N GLU A 137 -12.64 9.93 -1.93
CA GLU A 137 -12.02 11.16 -1.43
C GLU A 137 -10.67 11.47 -2.12
N ARG A 138 -9.98 10.45 -2.64
CA ARG A 138 -8.71 10.63 -3.36
C ARG A 138 -8.90 10.97 -4.84
N LEU A 139 -10.09 10.76 -5.40
CA LEU A 139 -10.36 10.99 -6.81
C LEU A 139 -10.04 12.41 -7.29
N PRO A 140 -10.44 13.50 -6.56
CA PRO A 140 -10.08 14.86 -6.97
C PRO A 140 -8.57 15.12 -7.03
N GLN A 141 -7.81 14.48 -6.13
CA GLN A 141 -6.35 14.57 -6.15
C GLN A 141 -5.76 13.77 -7.31
N ALA A 142 -6.26 12.57 -7.57
CA ALA A 142 -5.84 11.75 -8.70
C ALA A 142 -6.10 12.46 -10.05
N ILE A 143 -7.22 13.17 -10.16
CA ILE A 143 -7.52 14.00 -11.35
C ILE A 143 -6.52 15.15 -11.46
N ARG A 144 -6.27 15.90 -10.38
CA ARG A 144 -5.27 16.99 -10.41
C ARG A 144 -3.88 16.51 -10.76
N ASP A 145 -3.47 15.37 -10.21
CA ASP A 145 -2.17 14.74 -10.51
C ASP A 145 -2.09 14.22 -11.96
N GLY A 146 -3.24 13.94 -12.61
CA GLY A 146 -3.35 13.50 -14.00
C GLY A 146 -3.53 14.63 -15.03
N ILE A 147 -3.91 15.84 -14.60
CA ILE A 147 -4.03 17.04 -15.47
C ILE A 147 -2.67 17.76 -15.48
N GLY A 148 -1.76 17.30 -16.31
CA GLY A 148 -0.39 17.79 -16.45
C GLY A 148 0.48 16.73 -17.06
N ALA A 149 1.81 16.88 -17.01
CA ALA A 149 2.69 15.75 -17.32
C ALA A 149 2.28 14.59 -16.40
N PRO A 150 2.00 13.38 -16.92
CA PRO A 150 1.44 12.29 -16.12
C PRO A 150 2.41 11.91 -14.99
N THR A 151 2.12 12.42 -13.79
CA THR A 151 2.91 12.11 -12.60
C THR A 151 2.49 10.75 -12.09
N VAL A 152 3.38 9.78 -12.11
CA VAL A 152 3.13 8.45 -11.55
C VAL A 152 3.44 8.48 -10.06
N ARG A 153 2.39 8.43 -9.23
CA ARG A 153 2.55 8.42 -7.78
C ARG A 153 2.77 7.01 -7.26
N LEU A 154 3.81 6.82 -6.47
CA LEU A 154 4.07 5.59 -5.73
C LEU A 154 4.14 5.89 -4.22
N THR A 155 3.24 5.27 -3.46
CA THR A 155 3.27 5.31 -1.99
C THR A 155 3.84 4.00 -1.48
N VAL A 156 4.97 4.07 -0.77
CA VAL A 156 5.72 2.92 -0.26
C VAL A 156 5.68 2.95 1.26
N GLY A 157 5.22 1.86 1.87
CA GLY A 157 5.43 1.59 3.28
C GLY A 157 6.81 0.99 3.51
N ILE A 158 7.50 1.42 4.55
CA ILE A 158 8.83 0.93 4.91
C ILE A 158 8.76 0.44 6.34
N SER A 159 9.09 -0.84 6.55
CA SER A 159 9.21 -1.40 7.90
C SER A 159 10.37 -0.72 8.63
N ASP A 160 10.16 -0.36 9.89
CA ASP A 160 11.13 0.27 10.77
C ASP A 160 12.44 -0.53 10.92
N GLY A 161 12.36 -1.87 10.87
CA GLY A 161 13.55 -2.74 10.89
C GLY A 161 14.42 -2.68 9.64
N LEU A 162 13.93 -2.14 8.51
CA LEU A 162 14.68 -2.16 7.25
C LEU A 162 15.67 -0.99 7.15
N PRO A 163 17.00 -1.24 6.91
CA PRO A 163 17.98 -0.17 6.79
C PRO A 163 17.66 0.82 5.66
N LYS A 164 17.76 2.12 5.93
CA LYS A 164 17.42 3.21 5.00
C LYS A 164 18.23 3.14 3.68
N SER A 165 19.51 2.78 3.77
CA SER A 165 20.38 2.57 2.62
C SER A 165 19.93 1.34 1.79
N THR A 166 19.48 0.28 2.44
CA THR A 166 18.85 -0.87 1.76
C THR A 166 17.61 -0.44 1.01
N VAL A 167 16.72 0.34 1.65
CA VAL A 167 15.51 0.88 0.99
C VAL A 167 15.89 1.68 -0.27
N ARG A 168 16.90 2.55 -0.19
CA ARG A 168 17.37 3.33 -1.34
C ARG A 168 17.83 2.42 -2.48
N ARG A 169 18.59 1.36 -2.18
CA ARG A 169 19.04 0.39 -3.20
C ARG A 169 17.88 -0.40 -3.81
N LEU A 170 16.95 -0.90 -2.99
CA LEU A 170 15.76 -1.60 -3.47
C LEU A 170 14.88 -0.71 -4.37
N MET A 171 14.81 0.59 -4.09
CA MET A 171 14.02 1.56 -4.85
C MET A 171 14.72 2.08 -6.11
N GLN A 172 16.01 1.81 -6.30
CA GLN A 172 16.78 2.32 -7.44
C GLN A 172 16.11 2.11 -8.81
N PRO A 173 15.48 0.97 -9.12
CA PRO A 173 14.83 0.75 -10.41
C PRO A 173 13.72 1.75 -10.73
N VAL A 174 12.99 2.21 -9.72
CA VAL A 174 11.87 3.15 -9.90
C VAL A 174 12.28 4.61 -9.78
N MET A 175 13.43 4.91 -9.15
CA MET A 175 13.93 6.28 -9.01
C MET A 175 14.37 6.92 -10.32
N GLN A 176 14.54 6.14 -11.39
CA GLN A 176 14.89 6.62 -12.73
C GLN A 176 13.69 7.15 -13.53
N GLU A 177 12.47 7.03 -13.00
CA GLU A 177 11.26 7.53 -13.67
C GLU A 177 11.17 9.05 -13.57
N THR A 178 11.07 9.71 -14.72
CA THR A 178 11.13 11.17 -14.83
C THR A 178 9.96 11.90 -14.15
N ASN A 179 8.81 11.25 -14.06
CA ASN A 179 7.58 11.84 -13.49
C ASN A 179 7.15 11.12 -12.20
N LEU A 180 8.09 10.56 -11.45
CA LEU A 180 7.82 9.88 -10.19
C LEU A 180 7.50 10.89 -9.07
N LYS A 181 6.35 10.70 -8.41
CA LYS A 181 6.05 11.30 -7.11
C LYS A 181 6.07 10.21 -6.05
N LEU A 182 7.19 10.09 -5.37
CA LEU A 182 7.42 9.10 -4.33
C LEU A 182 6.96 9.65 -2.97
N LEU A 183 6.19 8.83 -2.23
CA LEU A 183 5.86 9.04 -0.83
C LEU A 183 6.28 7.79 -0.04
N CYS A 184 7.24 7.95 0.85
CA CYS A 184 7.71 6.89 1.76
C CYS A 184 7.12 7.13 3.15
N LEU A 185 6.50 6.11 3.71
CA LEU A 185 5.93 6.12 5.06
C LEU A 185 6.55 5.01 5.88
N GLU A 186 7.17 5.35 7.00
CA GLU A 186 7.78 4.39 7.91
C GLU A 186 6.86 4.14 9.10
N LYS A 187 6.61 2.88 9.40
CA LYS A 187 5.77 2.40 10.51
C LYS A 187 6.17 0.98 10.87
N ASP A 188 5.66 0.48 12.01
CA ASP A 188 5.71 -0.94 12.29
C ASP A 188 5.02 -1.79 11.21
N PHE A 189 5.50 -3.01 11.00
CA PHE A 189 5.09 -3.86 9.89
C PHE A 189 3.59 -4.20 9.90
N SER A 190 2.99 -4.38 11.07
CA SER A 190 1.57 -4.73 11.21
C SER A 190 0.66 -3.58 10.74
N ASN A 191 0.99 -2.33 11.09
CA ASN A 191 0.28 -1.15 10.64
C ASN A 191 0.44 -0.94 9.13
N LEU A 192 1.64 -1.19 8.58
CA LEU A 192 1.86 -1.12 7.14
C LEU A 192 1.02 -2.15 6.38
N LEU A 193 0.90 -3.38 6.88
CA LEU A 193 0.05 -4.40 6.26
C LEU A 193 -1.43 -4.01 6.30
N ALA A 194 -1.90 -3.38 7.39
CA ALA A 194 -3.26 -2.85 7.47
C ALA A 194 -3.49 -1.73 6.44
N ASP A 195 -2.57 -0.77 6.34
CA ASP A 195 -2.63 0.32 5.35
C ASP A 195 -2.57 -0.21 3.91
N LEU A 196 -1.77 -1.25 3.66
CA LEU A 196 -1.70 -1.91 2.36
C LEU A 196 -3.03 -2.59 1.99
N ALA A 197 -3.64 -3.31 2.92
CA ALA A 197 -4.94 -3.95 2.73
C ALA A 197 -6.07 -2.93 2.49
N LEU A 198 -5.94 -1.71 3.03
CA LEU A 198 -6.82 -0.56 2.79
C LEU A 198 -6.47 0.21 1.51
N HIS A 199 -5.55 -0.30 0.68
CA HIS A 199 -5.05 0.35 -0.53
C HIS A 199 -4.49 1.77 -0.32
N GLN A 200 -4.02 2.07 0.89
CA GLN A 200 -3.35 3.33 1.22
C GLN A 200 -1.91 3.34 0.75
N LEU A 201 -1.32 2.16 0.61
CA LEU A 201 0.03 1.93 0.10
C LEU A 201 -0.02 1.17 -1.22
N GLY A 202 0.93 1.43 -2.10
CA GLY A 202 1.12 0.67 -3.34
C GLY A 202 1.92 -0.62 -3.10
N VAL A 203 2.88 -0.57 -2.18
CA VAL A 203 3.76 -1.66 -1.80
C VAL A 203 4.33 -1.41 -0.40
N VAL A 204 4.67 -2.47 0.31
CA VAL A 204 5.44 -2.40 1.57
C VAL A 204 6.78 -3.10 1.37
N LEU A 205 7.88 -2.45 1.75
CA LEU A 205 9.21 -3.04 1.84
C LEU A 205 9.48 -3.46 3.29
N SER A 206 10.00 -4.68 3.48
CA SER A 206 10.21 -5.28 4.81
C SER A 206 11.41 -6.24 4.80
N ASP A 207 12.00 -6.48 5.97
CA ASP A 207 12.97 -7.53 6.27
C ASP A 207 12.33 -8.91 6.51
N SER A 208 10.98 -8.96 6.53
CA SER A 208 10.19 -10.14 6.83
C SER A 208 9.06 -10.33 5.83
N ALA A 209 8.73 -11.60 5.53
CA ALA A 209 7.52 -11.92 4.80
C ALA A 209 6.27 -11.65 5.65
N ALA A 210 5.18 -11.24 5.00
CA ALA A 210 3.91 -11.07 5.69
C ALA A 210 3.45 -12.39 6.32
N PRO A 211 2.98 -12.37 7.57
CA PRO A 211 2.48 -13.57 8.23
C PRO A 211 1.25 -14.11 7.50
N SER A 212 1.10 -15.44 7.50
CA SER A 212 -0.09 -16.08 6.94
C SER A 212 -1.32 -15.70 7.78
N ASN A 213 -2.20 -14.88 7.20
CA ASN A 213 -3.43 -14.44 7.85
C ASN A 213 -4.60 -14.56 6.86
N PRO A 214 -5.61 -15.42 7.10
CA PRO A 214 -6.73 -15.63 6.19
C PRO A 214 -7.59 -14.36 5.99
N ASN A 215 -7.54 -13.42 6.95
CA ASN A 215 -8.27 -12.16 6.89
C ASN A 215 -7.49 -11.04 6.16
N LEU A 216 -6.21 -11.25 5.88
CA LEU A 216 -5.34 -10.27 5.26
C LEU A 216 -4.82 -10.82 3.93
N LYS A 217 -5.42 -10.38 2.82
CA LYS A 217 -5.00 -10.79 1.47
C LYS A 217 -3.83 -9.94 1.01
N VAL A 218 -2.63 -10.33 1.40
CA VAL A 218 -1.37 -9.74 0.95
C VAL A 218 -0.42 -10.81 0.46
N TYR A 219 0.50 -10.45 -0.42
CA TYR A 219 1.42 -11.37 -1.07
C TYR A 219 2.84 -10.84 -0.95
N SER A 220 3.72 -11.66 -0.37
CA SER A 220 5.14 -11.34 -0.24
C SER A 220 5.92 -11.83 -1.46
N HIS A 221 6.72 -10.94 -2.02
CA HIS A 221 7.66 -11.22 -3.10
C HIS A 221 9.07 -11.05 -2.54
N SER A 222 9.91 -12.08 -2.69
CA SER A 222 11.31 -11.98 -2.30
C SER A 222 12.03 -10.98 -3.20
N MET A 223 12.77 -10.06 -2.59
CA MET A 223 13.61 -9.06 -3.25
C MET A 223 15.11 -9.43 -3.20
N GLY A 224 15.42 -10.63 -2.71
CA GLY A 224 16.78 -11.09 -2.50
C GLY A 224 17.19 -11.08 -1.04
N SER A 225 18.47 -11.33 -0.80
CA SER A 225 19.09 -11.32 0.52
C SER A 225 20.49 -10.73 0.46
N SER A 226 21.04 -10.38 1.61
CA SER A 226 22.43 -9.92 1.75
C SER A 226 23.07 -10.59 2.95
N PRO A 227 24.32 -11.11 2.80
CA PRO A 227 25.07 -11.56 3.95
C PRO A 227 25.21 -10.45 4.98
N LEU A 228 25.12 -10.81 6.25
CA LEU A 228 25.36 -9.88 7.33
C LEU A 228 26.86 -9.78 7.60
N ALA A 229 27.37 -8.57 7.76
CA ALA A 229 28.76 -8.31 8.09
C ALA A 229 28.88 -7.47 9.36
N TRP A 230 30.01 -7.58 10.04
CA TRP A 230 30.37 -6.77 11.20
C TRP A 230 31.20 -5.59 10.81
N TYR A 231 30.88 -4.44 11.37
CA TYR A 231 31.54 -3.16 11.12
C TYR A 231 32.10 -2.57 12.38
N ALA A 232 33.24 -1.90 12.26
CA ALA A 232 33.88 -1.19 13.36
C ALA A 232 34.28 0.23 12.95
N PRO A 233 34.17 1.21 13.87
CA PRO A 233 34.86 2.48 13.74
C PRO A 233 36.38 2.28 13.78
N GLN A 234 37.14 3.22 13.23
CA GLN A 234 38.59 3.11 13.13
C GLN A 234 39.25 2.77 14.48
N ALA A 235 38.75 3.33 15.58
CA ALA A 235 39.34 3.13 16.92
C ALA A 235 39.19 1.67 17.44
N LEU A 236 38.19 0.93 17.00
CA LEU A 236 37.92 -0.46 17.43
C LEU A 236 38.34 -1.49 16.40
N PHE A 237 38.71 -1.06 15.18
CA PHE A 237 38.86 -1.97 14.03
C PHE A 237 39.97 -3.01 14.27
N GLU A 238 41.15 -2.62 14.67
CA GLU A 238 42.28 -3.56 14.86
C GLU A 238 42.00 -4.58 15.96
N GLN A 239 41.41 -4.13 17.09
CA GLN A 239 41.05 -5.00 18.20
C GLN A 239 39.92 -5.98 17.78
N ALA A 240 38.95 -5.52 16.99
CA ALA A 240 37.85 -6.34 16.53
C ALA A 240 38.25 -7.30 15.40
N LYS A 241 39.20 -6.92 14.56
CA LYS A 241 39.69 -7.71 13.42
C LYS A 241 40.59 -8.86 13.86
N GLN A 242 41.44 -8.62 14.89
CA GLN A 242 42.34 -9.62 15.40
C GLN A 242 41.55 -10.75 16.06
N ASP A 243 41.72 -11.99 15.54
CA ASP A 243 41.05 -13.19 16.06
C ASP A 243 39.48 -13.14 15.90
N PHE A 244 39.00 -12.54 14.82
CA PHE A 244 37.59 -12.56 14.48
C PHE A 244 37.13 -14.01 14.12
N PRO A 245 36.00 -14.49 14.63
CA PRO A 245 34.94 -13.75 15.34
C PRO A 245 35.06 -13.74 16.88
N GLN A 246 36.01 -14.44 17.50
CA GLN A 246 36.15 -14.53 18.97
C GLN A 246 36.48 -13.17 19.64
N SER A 247 37.09 -12.26 18.91
CA SER A 247 37.32 -10.86 19.31
C SER A 247 36.04 -10.14 19.75
N LEU A 248 34.87 -10.53 19.18
CA LEU A 248 33.59 -9.92 19.51
C LEU A 248 33.16 -10.06 20.97
N SER A 249 33.70 -11.04 21.71
CA SER A 249 33.50 -11.14 23.17
C SER A 249 34.29 -10.09 23.97
N ARG A 250 35.29 -9.42 23.36
CA ARG A 250 36.19 -8.48 24.02
C ARG A 250 35.93 -7.01 23.69
N VAL A 251 35.16 -6.73 22.64
CA VAL A 251 34.83 -5.37 22.22
C VAL A 251 33.39 -5.01 22.59
N PRO A 252 33.11 -3.71 22.84
CA PRO A 252 31.73 -3.28 23.01
C PRO A 252 30.95 -3.47 21.72
N MET A 253 29.67 -3.89 21.84
CA MET A 253 28.84 -4.26 20.72
C MET A 253 27.48 -3.58 20.79
N LEU A 254 27.01 -3.14 19.61
CA LEU A 254 25.67 -2.62 19.40
C LEU A 254 24.87 -3.64 18.58
N LEU A 255 23.65 -3.89 18.99
CA LEU A 255 22.79 -4.85 18.29
C LEU A 255 21.43 -4.21 17.94
N PRO A 256 20.74 -4.74 16.92
CA PRO A 256 19.32 -4.46 16.76
C PRO A 256 18.54 -5.06 17.94
N THR A 257 17.37 -4.46 18.28
CA THR A 257 16.47 -5.00 19.31
C THR A 257 15.94 -6.37 18.91
N THR A 258 15.31 -7.06 19.89
CA THR A 258 14.70 -8.39 19.66
C THR A 258 13.53 -8.39 18.68
N HIS A 259 13.03 -7.21 18.28
CA HIS A 259 11.97 -7.07 17.26
C HIS A 259 12.50 -7.24 15.84
N ALA A 260 13.80 -6.99 15.60
CA ALA A 260 14.40 -7.16 14.29
C ALA A 260 14.48 -8.65 13.89
N ALA A 261 14.05 -8.98 12.68
CA ALA A 261 14.05 -10.36 12.17
C ALA A 261 15.45 -11.02 12.18
N VAL A 262 16.50 -10.22 12.03
CA VAL A 262 17.89 -10.68 12.03
C VAL A 262 18.40 -11.03 13.44
N ARG A 263 17.81 -10.45 14.51
CA ARG A 263 18.32 -10.61 15.89
C ARG A 263 18.36 -12.06 16.35
N THR A 264 17.30 -12.80 16.18
CA THR A 264 17.26 -14.23 16.54
C THR A 264 18.36 -15.03 15.86
N ARG A 265 18.66 -14.75 14.60
CA ARG A 265 19.74 -15.40 13.83
C ARG A 265 21.12 -15.02 14.33
N LEU A 266 21.30 -13.76 14.76
CA LEU A 266 22.53 -13.29 15.41
C LEU A 266 22.77 -13.99 16.76
N ASP A 267 21.74 -14.07 17.61
CA ASP A 267 21.82 -14.72 18.92
C ASP A 267 22.21 -16.21 18.76
N GLN A 268 21.57 -16.93 17.80
CA GLN A 268 21.93 -18.31 17.44
C GLN A 268 23.35 -18.41 16.87
N TRP A 269 23.82 -17.42 16.13
CA TRP A 269 25.18 -17.39 15.59
C TRP A 269 26.21 -17.24 16.72
N PHE A 270 25.95 -16.38 17.73
CA PHE A 270 26.78 -16.26 18.93
C PHE A 270 26.83 -17.57 19.73
N GLU A 271 25.68 -18.18 19.96
CA GLU A 271 25.59 -19.47 20.68
C GLU A 271 26.42 -20.56 19.99
N ARG A 272 26.25 -20.74 18.68
CA ARG A 272 26.99 -21.75 17.90
C ARG A 272 28.50 -21.57 17.94
N ARG A 273 28.98 -20.33 18.14
CA ARG A 273 30.41 -19.99 18.18
C ARG A 273 30.96 -19.80 19.58
N ALA A 274 30.13 -20.05 20.62
CA ALA A 274 30.46 -19.83 22.03
C ALA A 274 30.97 -18.40 22.31
N ILE A 275 30.38 -17.40 21.64
CA ILE A 275 30.68 -15.98 21.82
C ILE A 275 29.66 -15.41 22.80
N THR A 276 30.16 -14.81 23.90
CA THR A 276 29.31 -14.04 24.83
C THR A 276 29.49 -12.56 24.51
N PRO A 277 28.52 -11.91 23.83
CA PRO A 277 28.66 -10.53 23.38
C PRO A 277 28.59 -9.55 24.55
N ARG A 278 29.43 -8.53 24.57
CA ARG A 278 29.32 -7.40 25.48
C ARG A 278 28.43 -6.34 24.86
N ILE A 279 27.11 -6.52 25.01
CA ILE A 279 26.14 -5.58 24.45
C ILE A 279 26.13 -4.30 25.29
N VAL A 280 26.41 -3.16 24.67
CA VAL A 280 26.42 -1.84 25.31
C VAL A 280 25.30 -0.93 24.81
N GLY A 281 24.55 -1.35 23.77
CA GLY A 281 23.39 -0.66 23.25
C GLY A 281 22.55 -1.56 22.35
N GLU A 282 21.24 -1.36 22.38
CA GLU A 282 20.29 -2.01 21.49
C GLU A 282 19.42 -0.94 20.81
N PHE A 283 19.22 -1.07 19.51
CA PHE A 283 18.55 -0.07 18.68
C PHE A 283 17.48 -0.70 17.81
N GLU A 284 16.31 -0.10 17.77
CA GLU A 284 15.22 -0.49 16.87
C GLU A 284 15.45 0.06 15.46
N ASP A 285 16.00 1.28 15.37
CA ASP A 285 16.34 1.93 14.13
C ASP A 285 17.78 1.66 13.72
N SER A 286 17.98 1.11 12.53
CA SER A 286 19.30 0.78 11.98
C SER A 286 20.18 2.02 11.71
N ALA A 287 19.58 3.18 11.41
CA ALA A 287 20.35 4.40 11.17
C ALA A 287 20.92 4.95 12.49
N LEU A 288 20.16 4.85 13.58
CA LEU A 288 20.69 5.15 14.93
C LEU A 288 21.80 4.19 15.30
N LEU A 289 21.61 2.89 15.12
CA LEU A 289 22.64 1.88 15.38
C LEU A 289 23.94 2.20 14.63
N ASN A 290 23.85 2.49 13.34
CA ASN A 290 25.02 2.85 12.53
C ASN A 290 25.70 4.14 13.01
N THR A 291 24.90 5.16 13.37
CA THR A 291 25.41 6.46 13.85
C THR A 291 26.17 6.31 15.15
N PHE A 292 25.62 5.59 16.14
CA PHE A 292 26.28 5.36 17.42
C PHE A 292 27.51 4.45 17.28
N GLY A 293 27.42 3.43 16.41
CA GLY A 293 28.56 2.58 16.08
C GLY A 293 29.72 3.37 15.45
N ALA A 294 29.42 4.21 14.47
CA ALA A 294 30.39 5.09 13.83
C ALA A 294 31.03 6.10 14.79
N ALA A 295 30.25 6.58 15.77
CA ALA A 295 30.75 7.47 16.83
C ALA A 295 31.69 6.77 17.84
N GLY A 296 31.93 5.45 17.73
CA GLY A 296 32.87 4.72 18.56
C GLY A 296 32.24 3.97 19.74
N MET A 297 30.92 3.93 19.86
CA MET A 297 30.28 3.28 20.98
C MET A 297 30.46 1.75 20.96
N GLY A 298 30.58 1.14 19.79
CA GLY A 298 30.78 -0.31 19.65
C GLY A 298 30.88 -0.75 18.20
N VAL A 299 31.19 -2.04 18.01
CA VAL A 299 31.04 -2.73 16.72
C VAL A 299 29.58 -3.09 16.49
N PHE A 300 29.14 -3.17 15.23
CA PHE A 300 27.75 -3.39 14.90
C PHE A 300 27.57 -4.23 13.62
N PRO A 301 26.46 -4.98 13.50
CA PRO A 301 26.14 -5.73 12.30
C PRO A 301 25.36 -4.85 11.31
N ALA A 302 25.60 -5.07 10.01
CA ALA A 302 24.78 -4.51 8.92
C ALA A 302 24.88 -5.41 7.68
N PRO A 303 23.88 -5.39 6.78
CA PRO A 303 23.94 -6.13 5.53
C PRO A 303 25.08 -5.64 4.64
N ASP A 304 25.80 -6.58 4.03
CA ASP A 304 26.95 -6.25 3.16
C ASP A 304 26.53 -5.44 1.91
N LEU A 305 25.28 -5.57 1.52
CA LEU A 305 24.66 -4.77 0.46
C LEU A 305 24.92 -3.26 0.61
N VAL A 306 25.02 -2.76 1.83
CA VAL A 306 25.23 -1.34 2.13
C VAL A 306 26.64 -1.00 2.54
N HIS A 307 27.60 -1.90 2.31
CA HIS A 307 29.01 -1.73 2.68
C HIS A 307 29.61 -0.40 2.18
N ASP A 308 29.45 -0.12 0.89
CA ASP A 308 30.03 1.10 0.28
C ASP A 308 29.41 2.37 0.87
N ASP A 309 28.08 2.35 1.10
CA ASP A 309 27.36 3.47 1.72
C ASP A 309 27.83 3.71 3.16
N LEU A 310 27.99 2.64 3.95
CA LEU A 310 28.48 2.74 5.33
C LEU A 310 29.93 3.25 5.39
N THR A 311 30.77 2.74 4.53
CA THR A 311 32.18 3.16 4.45
C THR A 311 32.30 4.62 4.02
N ALA A 312 31.56 5.02 2.98
CA ALA A 312 31.60 6.40 2.47
C ALA A 312 30.99 7.42 3.45
N GLN A 313 29.89 7.06 4.10
CA GLN A 313 29.16 7.99 4.98
C GLN A 313 29.76 8.09 6.39
N TYR A 314 30.19 6.96 6.95
CA TYR A 314 30.57 6.86 8.35
C TYR A 314 32.07 6.55 8.58
N GLY A 315 32.82 6.22 7.54
CA GLY A 315 34.22 5.87 7.67
C GLY A 315 34.50 4.57 8.43
N VAL A 316 33.46 3.72 8.59
CA VAL A 316 33.60 2.43 9.27
C VAL A 316 34.20 1.38 8.34
N LYS A 317 34.84 0.36 8.94
CA LYS A 317 35.48 -0.72 8.22
C LYS A 317 34.81 -2.06 8.52
N ARG A 318 34.71 -2.91 7.50
CA ARG A 318 34.20 -4.29 7.65
C ARG A 318 35.23 -5.16 8.35
N ILE A 319 34.85 -5.77 9.48
CA ILE A 319 35.68 -6.70 10.27
C ILE A 319 35.65 -8.09 9.60
N GLY A 320 34.45 -8.61 9.30
CA GLY A 320 34.22 -9.93 8.72
C GLY A 320 32.75 -10.21 8.55
N PHE A 321 32.44 -11.37 7.98
CA PHE A 321 31.07 -11.81 7.75
C PHE A 321 30.49 -12.60 8.93
N CYS A 322 29.21 -12.45 9.16
CA CYS A 322 28.43 -13.29 10.04
C CYS A 322 27.98 -14.55 9.25
N GLU A 323 28.90 -15.51 9.07
CA GLU A 323 28.67 -16.67 8.20
C GLU A 323 27.40 -17.43 8.53
N GLY A 324 26.56 -17.63 7.50
CA GLY A 324 25.27 -18.29 7.62
C GLY A 324 24.15 -17.42 8.22
N VAL A 325 24.36 -16.11 8.30
CA VAL A 325 23.34 -15.13 8.66
C VAL A 325 23.17 -14.16 7.52
N ASP A 326 22.00 -14.21 6.89
CA ASP A 326 21.62 -13.30 5.81
C ASP A 326 20.44 -12.45 6.25
N GLU A 327 20.38 -11.21 5.82
CA GLU A 327 19.18 -10.37 5.91
C GLU A 327 18.38 -10.52 4.62
N ASN A 328 17.10 -10.87 4.76
CA ASN A 328 16.20 -11.06 3.61
C ASN A 328 15.38 -9.80 3.38
N PHE A 329 15.03 -9.54 2.13
CA PHE A 329 14.25 -8.39 1.74
C PHE A 329 12.98 -8.83 1.00
N PHE A 330 11.87 -8.20 1.33
CA PHE A 330 10.56 -8.51 0.77
C PHE A 330 9.84 -7.25 0.30
N ALA A 331 9.13 -7.39 -0.80
CA ALA A 331 8.09 -6.45 -1.21
C ALA A 331 6.73 -7.11 -1.02
N VAL A 332 5.85 -6.49 -0.24
CA VAL A 332 4.51 -7.01 0.03
C VAL A 332 3.49 -6.18 -0.73
N ALA A 333 2.61 -6.84 -1.48
CA ALA A 333 1.56 -6.21 -2.29
C ALA A 333 0.17 -6.75 -1.94
N ALA A 334 -0.88 -5.94 -2.14
CA ALA A 334 -2.27 -6.34 -1.87
C ALA A 334 -2.83 -7.35 -2.90
N HIS A 335 -2.17 -7.56 -4.03
CA HIS A 335 -2.63 -8.46 -5.09
C HIS A 335 -1.51 -9.39 -5.54
N LYS A 336 -1.84 -10.67 -5.79
CA LYS A 336 -0.89 -11.66 -6.33
C LYS A 336 -0.35 -11.22 -7.70
N LYS A 337 -1.22 -10.65 -8.55
CA LYS A 337 -0.84 -10.04 -9.82
C LYS A 337 -0.83 -8.52 -9.61
N VAL A 338 0.35 -7.95 -9.45
CA VAL A 338 0.53 -6.52 -9.25
C VAL A 338 0.22 -5.79 -10.56
N LEU A 339 -0.66 -4.80 -10.50
CA LEU A 339 -1.09 -4.02 -11.68
C LEU A 339 -0.34 -2.66 -11.79
N HIS A 340 0.18 -2.16 -10.68
CA HIS A 340 0.87 -0.86 -10.67
C HIS A 340 2.23 -0.97 -11.39
N PRO A 341 2.48 -0.20 -12.49
CA PRO A 341 3.67 -0.36 -13.32
C PRO A 341 4.99 -0.23 -12.56
N LEU A 342 5.08 0.74 -11.65
CA LEU A 342 6.30 0.96 -10.84
C LEU A 342 6.54 -0.16 -9.84
N VAL A 343 5.48 -0.74 -9.27
CA VAL A 343 5.63 -1.91 -8.38
C VAL A 343 6.05 -3.13 -9.19
N GLN A 344 5.52 -3.32 -10.41
CA GLN A 344 6.00 -4.38 -11.31
C GLN A 344 7.48 -4.21 -11.64
N LYS A 345 7.91 -2.98 -11.96
CA LYS A 345 9.31 -2.65 -12.23
C LYS A 345 10.20 -2.93 -11.01
N LEU A 346 9.73 -2.60 -9.81
CA LEU A 346 10.41 -2.92 -8.56
C LEU A 346 10.59 -4.43 -8.37
N LEU A 347 9.55 -5.22 -8.66
CA LEU A 347 9.55 -6.68 -8.48
C LEU A 347 10.30 -7.43 -9.58
N SER A 348 10.39 -6.87 -10.79
CA SER A 348 11.04 -7.50 -11.95
C SER A 348 12.53 -7.17 -12.08
N SER A 349 13.05 -6.20 -11.31
CA SER A 349 14.48 -5.96 -11.26
C SER A 349 15.16 -7.18 -10.64
N GLU A 350 16.20 -7.72 -11.30
CA GLU A 350 17.04 -8.79 -10.75
C GLU A 350 17.63 -8.27 -9.43
N ASN A 351 16.98 -8.65 -8.35
CA ASN A 351 17.33 -8.20 -7.03
C ASN A 351 18.38 -9.14 -6.47
N PHE A 352 19.56 -8.61 -6.20
CA PHE A 352 20.61 -9.08 -5.31
C PHE A 352 20.66 -10.59 -5.12
N SER A 353 21.23 -11.30 -6.09
CA SER A 353 21.72 -12.68 -5.94
C SER A 353 23.21 -12.65 -5.58
#